data_c312bcfeb7d99f0ae6d90543c3baa121
#
_entry.id   c312bcfeb7d99f0ae6d90543c3baa121
#
_cell.length_a   1.000
_cell.length_b   1.000
_cell.length_c   1.000
_cell.angle_alpha   90.00
_cell.angle_beta   90.00
_cell.angle_gamma   90.00
#
_symmetry.space_group_name_H-M   'P 1'
#
loop_
_entity.id
_entity.type
_entity.pdbx_description
1 polymer ?
#
loop_
_entity_poly.entity_id
_entity_poly.type
_entity_poly.pdbx_seq_one_letter_code
_entity_poly.pdbx_strand_id
1 'polypeptide(L)'
;FEERDTDYRDEEEKFIVENLEREELSIKVKHLDHQIRFDAPRCLQSFQEILHTHNPLILAGGTDIGLWVTKKHMELFHFLYLGNVKELNQFEENEEGFLIGAAITHEVAMQKMADHFKSLQELWRRFGSEQVRASGTVVGNIANGSPIADISPAFIALGASLTLNSAGVVRVIPIDSFFISYGKQDLREGEFVQSIYIPKL
;
A
#
# COMPACT_ATOMS: atom_id res chain seq x y z
N PHE A 1 -23.98 -12.07 -21.30
CA PHE A 1 -24.08 -10.95 -20.38
C PHE A 1 -23.62 -9.74 -21.17
N GLU A 2 -24.53 -8.83 -21.53
CA GLU A 2 -24.22 -7.54 -22.10
C GLU A 2 -23.47 -6.74 -21.02
N GLU A 3 -22.32 -6.17 -21.35
CA GLU A 3 -21.65 -5.17 -20.53
C GLU A 3 -22.65 -4.04 -20.30
N ARG A 4 -23.20 -3.96 -19.11
CA ARG A 4 -23.98 -2.78 -18.71
C ARG A 4 -22.99 -1.64 -18.61
N ASP A 5 -23.19 -0.63 -19.43
CA ASP A 5 -22.59 0.68 -19.20
C ASP A 5 -22.99 1.11 -17.77
N THR A 6 -22.03 1.05 -16.86
CA THR A 6 -22.27 1.22 -15.42
C THR A 6 -22.10 2.67 -14.95
N ASP A 7 -21.86 3.60 -15.86
CA ASP A 7 -21.74 5.01 -15.49
C ASP A 7 -23.11 5.72 -15.49
N TYR A 8 -23.90 5.44 -14.43
CA TYR A 8 -25.20 6.10 -14.18
C TYR A 8 -25.08 7.46 -13.48
N ARG A 9 -23.85 7.96 -13.27
CA ARG A 9 -23.63 9.25 -12.62
C ARG A 9 -24.16 10.37 -13.50
N ASP A 10 -24.94 11.26 -12.93
CA ASP A 10 -25.34 12.48 -13.60
C ASP A 10 -24.18 13.49 -13.75
N GLU A 11 -24.41 14.59 -14.46
CA GLU A 11 -23.38 15.61 -14.71
C GLU A 11 -22.85 16.24 -13.43
N GLU A 12 -23.69 16.38 -12.40
CA GLU A 12 -23.31 16.93 -11.11
C GLU A 12 -22.45 15.95 -10.31
N GLU A 13 -22.82 14.67 -10.29
CA GLU A 13 -22.01 13.61 -9.67
C GLU A 13 -20.66 13.44 -10.37
N LYS A 14 -20.62 13.49 -11.70
CA LYS A 14 -19.37 13.46 -12.47
C LYS A 14 -18.49 14.65 -12.12
N PHE A 15 -19.06 15.85 -12.06
CA PHE A 15 -18.33 17.07 -11.68
C PHE A 15 -17.78 16.99 -10.25
N ILE A 16 -18.56 16.46 -9.28
CA ILE A 16 -18.13 16.27 -7.91
C ILE A 16 -16.96 15.28 -7.84
N VAL A 17 -17.09 14.13 -8.50
CA VAL A 17 -16.05 13.10 -8.53
C VAL A 17 -14.77 13.65 -9.17
N GLU A 18 -14.86 14.33 -10.32
CA GLU A 18 -13.71 14.94 -10.98
C GLU A 18 -12.99 15.97 -10.11
N ASN A 19 -13.73 16.77 -9.33
CA ASN A 19 -13.13 17.73 -8.41
C ASN A 19 -12.50 17.06 -7.20
N LEU A 20 -13.15 16.04 -6.62
CA LEU A 20 -12.58 15.23 -5.55
C LEU A 20 -11.31 14.49 -6.01
N GLU A 21 -11.24 14.13 -7.28
CA GLU A 21 -10.05 13.51 -7.87
C GLU A 21 -8.90 14.50 -8.15
N ARG A 22 -9.18 15.80 -8.21
CA ARG A 22 -8.15 16.82 -8.53
C ARG A 22 -7.48 17.42 -7.32
N GLU A 23 -8.12 17.44 -6.17
CA GLU A 23 -7.61 18.11 -4.98
C GLU A 23 -6.91 17.13 -4.02
N GLU A 24 -5.80 17.57 -3.43
CA GLU A 24 -5.21 16.91 -2.28
C GLU A 24 -6.12 17.11 -1.07
N LEU A 25 -6.45 16.02 -0.39
CA LEU A 25 -7.35 16.07 0.75
C LEU A 25 -6.55 16.17 2.05
N SER A 26 -6.83 17.21 2.86
CA SER A 26 -6.35 17.30 4.23
C SER A 26 -7.52 17.60 5.15
N ILE A 27 -7.82 16.68 6.05
CA ILE A 27 -8.95 16.80 6.99
C ILE A 27 -8.39 16.86 8.41
N LYS A 28 -8.92 17.81 9.20
CA LYS A 28 -8.65 17.90 10.64
C LYS A 28 -9.95 17.85 11.39
N VAL A 29 -10.09 16.87 12.29
CA VAL A 29 -11.28 16.70 13.11
C VAL A 29 -10.88 16.78 14.59
N LYS A 30 -11.61 17.58 15.37
CA LYS A 30 -11.46 17.58 16.82
C LYS A 30 -12.34 16.47 17.40
N HIS A 31 -11.74 15.53 18.09
CA HIS A 31 -12.44 14.47 18.81
C HIS A 31 -12.00 14.47 20.28
N LEU A 32 -12.93 14.78 21.18
CA LEU A 32 -12.65 14.99 22.60
C LEU A 32 -11.53 16.06 22.76
N ASP A 33 -10.43 15.70 23.42
CA ASP A 33 -9.29 16.59 23.67
C ASP A 33 -8.17 16.46 22.62
N HIS A 34 -8.38 15.64 21.57
CA HIS A 34 -7.39 15.34 20.54
C HIS A 34 -7.82 15.89 19.18
N GLN A 35 -6.82 16.27 18.37
CA GLN A 35 -7.02 16.58 16.96
C GLN A 35 -6.59 15.37 16.12
N ILE A 36 -7.52 14.81 15.34
CA ILE A 36 -7.23 13.77 14.36
C ILE A 36 -6.98 14.46 13.01
N ARG A 37 -5.90 14.07 12.33
CA ARG A 37 -5.56 14.56 10.99
C ARG A 37 -5.47 13.41 9.99
N PHE A 38 -6.01 13.64 8.81
CA PHE A 38 -5.93 12.73 7.67
C PHE A 38 -5.48 13.53 6.44
N ASP A 39 -4.35 13.12 5.86
CA ASP A 39 -3.80 13.70 4.63
C ASP A 39 -3.78 12.63 3.53
N ALA A 40 -4.26 12.99 2.34
CA ALA A 40 -4.28 12.13 1.15
C ALA A 40 -3.69 12.88 -0.05
N PRO A 41 -2.36 12.96 -0.15
CA PRO A 41 -1.67 13.59 -1.26
C PRO A 41 -1.82 12.77 -2.55
N ARG A 42 -1.61 13.42 -3.70
CA ARG A 42 -1.76 12.79 -5.00
C ARG A 42 -0.45 12.55 -5.75
N CYS A 43 0.64 13.11 -5.26
CA CYS A 43 1.97 12.91 -5.82
C CYS A 43 2.98 12.52 -4.74
N LEU A 44 4.05 11.88 -5.18
CA LEU A 44 5.10 11.41 -4.30
C LEU A 44 5.80 12.55 -3.54
N GLN A 45 5.95 13.71 -4.17
CA GLN A 45 6.58 14.87 -3.55
C GLN A 45 5.78 15.33 -2.31
N SER A 46 4.48 15.63 -2.48
CA SER A 46 3.61 16.04 -1.35
C SER A 46 3.56 14.97 -0.26
N PHE A 47 3.51 13.67 -0.65
CA PHE A 47 3.55 12.57 0.30
C PHE A 47 4.82 12.61 1.18
N GLN A 48 5.98 12.77 0.56
CA GLN A 48 7.25 12.84 1.25
C GLN A 48 7.39 14.09 2.14
N GLU A 49 6.94 15.24 1.67
CA GLU A 49 6.95 16.47 2.44
C GLU A 49 6.13 16.32 3.75
N ILE A 50 4.93 15.75 3.67
CA ILE A 50 4.08 15.49 4.84
C ILE A 50 4.73 14.45 5.76
N LEU A 51 5.27 13.36 5.19
CA LEU A 51 5.93 12.30 5.95
C LEU A 51 7.09 12.85 6.79
N HIS A 52 7.97 13.65 6.17
CA HIS A 52 9.13 14.23 6.87
C HIS A 52 8.77 15.30 7.88
N THR A 53 7.77 16.15 7.56
CA THR A 53 7.42 17.28 8.43
C THR A 53 6.66 16.84 9.67
N HIS A 54 5.84 15.79 9.57
CA HIS A 54 4.86 15.44 10.61
C HIS A 54 5.00 14.02 11.15
N ASN A 55 5.80 13.17 10.52
CA ASN A 55 5.96 11.74 10.86
C ASN A 55 4.63 11.03 11.13
N PRO A 56 3.64 11.12 10.23
CA PRO A 56 2.34 10.50 10.39
C PRO A 56 2.41 8.98 10.23
N LEU A 57 1.36 8.28 10.67
CA LEU A 57 1.18 6.87 10.36
C LEU A 57 0.79 6.71 8.88
N ILE A 58 1.60 5.98 8.13
CA ILE A 58 1.32 5.68 6.72
C ILE A 58 0.13 4.70 6.65
N LEU A 59 -0.90 5.09 5.91
CA LEU A 59 -2.11 4.32 5.68
C LEU A 59 -2.18 3.87 4.22
N ALA A 60 -2.16 2.57 4.00
CA ALA A 60 -2.47 1.94 2.72
C ALA A 60 -3.91 1.38 2.74
N GLY A 61 -4.09 0.07 2.67
CA GLY A 61 -5.40 -0.57 2.70
C GLY A 61 -6.10 -0.64 4.06
N GLY A 62 -5.42 -0.27 5.14
CA GLY A 62 -6.00 -0.16 6.49
C GLY A 62 -6.35 -1.48 7.18
N THR A 63 -6.12 -2.62 6.57
CA THR A 63 -6.55 -3.94 7.07
C THR A 63 -5.91 -4.33 8.41
N ASP A 64 -4.65 -3.94 8.67
CA ASP A 64 -3.99 -4.10 9.96
C ASP A 64 -4.26 -2.93 10.90
N ILE A 65 -4.19 -1.69 10.41
CA ILE A 65 -4.43 -0.48 11.21
C ILE A 65 -5.84 -0.49 11.81
N GLY A 66 -6.84 -0.96 11.07
CA GLY A 66 -8.19 -1.15 11.59
C GLY A 66 -8.24 -2.08 12.81
N LEU A 67 -7.40 -3.12 12.83
CA LEU A 67 -7.29 -4.02 13.98
C LEU A 67 -6.52 -3.38 15.16
N TRP A 68 -5.57 -2.49 14.89
CA TRP A 68 -4.90 -1.76 15.96
C TRP A 68 -5.89 -0.89 16.75
N VAL A 69 -6.82 -0.24 16.06
CA VAL A 69 -7.89 0.53 16.71
C VAL A 69 -8.90 -0.39 17.40
N THR A 70 -9.45 -1.38 16.67
CA THR A 70 -10.60 -2.16 17.13
C THR A 70 -10.24 -3.28 18.12
N LYS A 71 -9.01 -3.82 18.06
CA LYS A 71 -8.57 -4.94 18.91
C LYS A 71 -7.49 -4.54 19.92
N LYS A 72 -6.58 -3.65 19.56
CA LYS A 72 -5.52 -3.18 20.46
C LYS A 72 -5.89 -1.89 21.18
N HIS A 73 -7.02 -1.25 20.83
CA HIS A 73 -7.50 0.01 21.39
C HIS A 73 -6.44 1.13 21.31
N MET A 74 -5.65 1.12 20.21
CA MET A 74 -4.66 2.16 19.99
C MET A 74 -5.33 3.46 19.59
N GLU A 75 -4.88 4.55 20.17
CA GLU A 75 -5.26 5.91 19.77
C GLU A 75 -4.30 6.38 18.69
N LEU A 76 -4.83 6.70 17.51
CA LEU A 76 -4.07 7.10 16.34
C LEU A 76 -4.59 8.47 15.86
N PHE A 77 -3.68 9.43 15.72
CA PHE A 77 -4.08 10.83 15.55
C PHE A 77 -3.74 11.44 14.20
N HIS A 78 -2.76 10.89 13.47
CA HIS A 78 -2.37 11.43 12.18
C HIS A 78 -2.11 10.33 11.17
N PHE A 79 -2.88 10.34 10.07
CA PHE A 79 -2.80 9.37 8.99
C PHE A 79 -2.33 10.05 7.71
N LEU A 80 -1.43 9.40 6.99
CA LEU A 80 -0.99 9.77 5.65
C LEU A 80 -1.37 8.66 4.67
N TYR A 81 -2.40 8.91 3.87
CA TYR A 81 -2.94 7.93 2.93
C TYR A 81 -2.15 7.91 1.62
N LEU A 82 -1.60 6.76 1.27
CA LEU A 82 -0.79 6.62 0.07
C LEU A 82 -1.57 6.17 -1.18
N GLY A 83 -2.81 5.73 -1.02
CA GLY A 83 -3.60 5.15 -2.12
C GLY A 83 -3.91 6.11 -3.28
N ASN A 84 -3.85 7.43 -3.04
CA ASN A 84 -4.06 8.44 -4.08
C ASN A 84 -2.76 8.88 -4.78
N VAL A 85 -1.59 8.45 -4.31
CA VAL A 85 -0.29 8.82 -4.88
C VAL A 85 -0.06 8.06 -6.19
N LYS A 86 -0.05 8.77 -7.31
CA LYS A 86 0.01 8.16 -8.65
C LYS A 86 1.24 7.29 -8.85
N GLU A 87 2.40 7.75 -8.39
CA GLU A 87 3.69 7.05 -8.51
C GLU A 87 3.75 5.77 -7.67
N LEU A 88 2.91 5.66 -6.63
CA LEU A 88 2.81 4.46 -5.79
C LEU A 88 1.74 3.47 -6.29
N ASN A 89 0.89 3.91 -7.21
CA ASN A 89 -0.20 3.10 -7.78
C ASN A 89 0.16 2.55 -9.16
N GLN A 90 1.40 2.09 -9.31
CA GLN A 90 1.94 1.56 -10.55
C GLN A 90 2.19 0.06 -10.44
N PHE A 91 1.83 -0.66 -11.48
CA PHE A 91 2.18 -2.06 -11.68
C PHE A 91 2.80 -2.19 -13.08
N GLU A 92 4.09 -2.51 -13.11
CA GLU A 92 4.84 -2.68 -14.34
C GLU A 92 5.28 -4.12 -14.50
N GLU A 93 5.21 -4.63 -15.72
CA GLU A 93 5.70 -5.93 -16.11
C GLU A 93 6.64 -5.78 -17.30
N ASN A 94 7.80 -6.40 -17.21
CA ASN A 94 8.75 -6.51 -18.31
C ASN A 94 9.28 -7.96 -18.44
N GLU A 95 10.27 -8.18 -19.31
CA GLU A 95 10.84 -9.51 -19.51
C GLU A 95 11.56 -10.04 -18.27
N GLU A 96 12.08 -9.17 -17.41
CA GLU A 96 12.89 -9.54 -16.24
C GLU A 96 12.04 -9.73 -14.97
N GLY A 97 10.90 -9.05 -14.82
CA GLY A 97 10.12 -9.13 -13.59
C GLY A 97 8.90 -8.22 -13.54
N PHE A 98 8.39 -8.08 -12.31
CA PHE A 98 7.24 -7.27 -11.95
C PHE A 98 7.63 -6.21 -10.94
N LEU A 99 7.32 -4.95 -11.21
CA LEU A 99 7.43 -3.84 -10.25
C LEU A 99 6.03 -3.51 -9.72
N ILE A 100 5.87 -3.56 -8.40
CA ILE A 100 4.60 -3.36 -7.72
C ILE A 100 4.74 -2.19 -6.75
N GLY A 101 4.02 -1.10 -7.01
CA GLY A 101 4.00 0.09 -6.16
C GLY A 101 3.24 -0.14 -4.84
N ALA A 102 3.53 0.70 -3.85
CA ALA A 102 3.02 0.54 -2.48
C ALA A 102 1.48 0.60 -2.35
N ALA A 103 0.79 1.23 -3.32
CA ALA A 103 -0.67 1.33 -3.32
C ALA A 103 -1.38 0.15 -4.01
N ILE A 104 -0.64 -0.75 -4.69
CA ILE A 104 -1.22 -1.89 -5.41
C ILE A 104 -1.77 -2.92 -4.42
N THR A 105 -3.07 -3.23 -4.57
CA THR A 105 -3.75 -4.21 -3.73
C THR A 105 -3.33 -5.64 -4.04
N HIS A 106 -3.54 -6.56 -3.10
CA HIS A 106 -3.32 -7.98 -3.34
C HIS A 106 -4.14 -8.50 -4.52
N GLU A 107 -5.40 -8.08 -4.64
CA GLU A 107 -6.28 -8.52 -5.72
C GLU A 107 -5.71 -8.16 -7.10
N VAL A 108 -5.27 -6.91 -7.29
CA VAL A 108 -4.68 -6.46 -8.55
C VAL A 108 -3.36 -7.20 -8.85
N ALA A 109 -2.48 -7.34 -7.86
CA ALA A 109 -1.21 -8.04 -8.04
C ALA A 109 -1.42 -9.52 -8.40
N MET A 110 -2.32 -10.21 -7.69
CA MET A 110 -2.65 -11.60 -7.94
C MET A 110 -3.15 -11.83 -9.36
N GLN A 111 -4.11 -11.02 -9.82
CA GLN A 111 -4.67 -11.13 -11.18
C GLN A 111 -3.58 -10.96 -12.25
N LYS A 112 -2.72 -9.96 -12.08
CA LYS A 112 -1.66 -9.64 -13.06
C LYS A 112 -0.51 -10.66 -13.07
N MET A 113 -0.22 -11.31 -11.96
CA MET A 113 0.88 -12.27 -11.83
C MET A 113 0.45 -13.74 -11.97
N ALA A 114 -0.85 -14.03 -12.01
CA ALA A 114 -1.41 -15.38 -11.94
C ALA A 114 -0.90 -16.31 -13.05
N ASP A 115 -0.76 -15.82 -14.27
CA ASP A 115 -0.34 -16.61 -15.41
C ASP A 115 1.16 -16.97 -15.34
N HIS A 116 1.98 -16.11 -14.76
CA HIS A 116 3.40 -16.32 -14.60
C HIS A 116 3.72 -17.23 -13.41
N PHE A 117 3.14 -16.94 -12.23
CA PHE A 117 3.40 -17.68 -11.00
C PHE A 117 2.26 -18.65 -10.65
N LYS A 118 2.04 -19.66 -11.50
CA LYS A 118 0.99 -20.67 -11.27
C LYS A 118 1.13 -21.41 -9.94
N SER A 119 2.35 -21.59 -9.45
CA SER A 119 2.63 -22.20 -8.14
C SER A 119 2.10 -21.39 -6.96
N LEU A 120 1.92 -20.07 -7.11
CA LEU A 120 1.39 -19.19 -6.06
C LEU A 120 -0.13 -19.07 -6.08
N GLN A 121 -0.83 -19.59 -7.10
CA GLN A 121 -2.29 -19.45 -7.23
C GLN A 121 -3.04 -19.99 -6.00
N GLU A 122 -2.61 -21.13 -5.46
CA GLU A 122 -3.26 -21.74 -4.29
C GLU A 122 -2.99 -20.91 -3.01
N LEU A 123 -1.78 -20.35 -2.85
CA LEU A 123 -1.45 -19.44 -1.77
C LEU A 123 -2.40 -18.22 -1.83
N TRP A 124 -2.48 -17.56 -2.97
CA TRP A 124 -3.32 -16.40 -3.16
C TRP A 124 -4.81 -16.69 -2.96
N ARG A 125 -5.30 -17.83 -3.49
CA ARG A 125 -6.70 -18.25 -3.30
C ARG A 125 -7.08 -18.35 -1.83
N ARG A 126 -6.13 -18.74 -0.96
CA ARG A 126 -6.33 -18.88 0.49
C ARG A 126 -5.96 -17.65 1.29
N PHE A 127 -5.24 -16.71 0.68
CA PHE A 127 -4.80 -15.49 1.36
C PHE A 127 -5.99 -14.56 1.60
N GLY A 128 -6.35 -14.38 2.86
CA GLY A 128 -7.41 -13.46 3.28
C GLY A 128 -8.77 -13.71 2.62
N SER A 129 -9.71 -12.85 2.90
CA SER A 129 -10.98 -12.78 2.17
C SER A 129 -10.84 -11.87 0.94
N GLU A 130 -11.81 -11.91 0.04
CA GLU A 130 -11.90 -11.02 -1.12
C GLU A 130 -11.83 -9.54 -0.68
N GLN A 131 -12.56 -9.17 0.38
CA GLN A 131 -12.55 -7.81 0.93
C GLN A 131 -11.16 -7.40 1.44
N VAL A 132 -10.44 -8.32 2.09
CA VAL A 132 -9.08 -8.06 2.56
C VAL A 132 -8.13 -7.90 1.37
N ARG A 133 -8.23 -8.73 0.34
CA ARG A 133 -7.39 -8.62 -0.87
C ARG A 133 -7.68 -7.38 -1.69
N ALA A 134 -8.93 -6.98 -1.80
CA ALA A 134 -9.34 -5.78 -2.53
C ALA A 134 -8.90 -4.48 -1.86
N SER A 135 -8.64 -4.50 -0.55
CA SER A 135 -8.25 -3.35 0.25
C SER A 135 -6.77 -3.36 0.64
N GLY A 136 -6.29 -4.48 1.19
CA GLY A 136 -4.89 -4.63 1.61
C GLY A 136 -3.91 -4.57 0.45
N THR A 137 -2.78 -3.87 0.64
CA THR A 137 -1.74 -3.75 -0.39
C THR A 137 -0.60 -4.74 -0.15
N VAL A 138 0.03 -5.19 -1.24
CA VAL A 138 1.17 -6.11 -1.18
C VAL A 138 2.31 -5.54 -0.35
N VAL A 139 2.69 -4.31 -0.63
CA VAL A 139 3.78 -3.62 0.07
C VAL A 139 3.39 -3.31 1.52
N GLY A 140 2.14 -2.94 1.78
CA GLY A 140 1.65 -2.71 3.14
C GLY A 140 1.73 -3.95 4.04
N ASN A 141 1.42 -5.13 3.49
CA ASN A 141 1.57 -6.42 4.19
C ASN A 141 3.02 -6.70 4.57
N ILE A 142 3.97 -6.44 3.66
CA ILE A 142 5.40 -6.61 3.89
C ILE A 142 5.91 -5.59 4.91
N ALA A 143 5.57 -4.30 4.74
CA ALA A 143 6.01 -3.21 5.61
C ALA A 143 5.49 -3.36 7.05
N ASN A 144 4.29 -3.92 7.24
CA ASN A 144 3.77 -4.25 8.57
C ASN A 144 4.62 -5.33 9.27
N GLY A 145 5.32 -6.18 8.52
CA GLY A 145 6.23 -7.19 9.06
C GLY A 145 5.54 -8.22 9.96
N SER A 146 4.30 -8.59 9.65
CA SER A 146 3.57 -9.58 10.42
C SER A 146 4.31 -10.92 10.43
N PRO A 147 4.54 -11.54 11.60
CA PRO A 147 5.21 -12.84 11.69
C PRO A 147 4.37 -14.00 11.12
N ILE A 148 3.10 -13.75 10.84
CA ILE A 148 2.18 -14.72 10.24
C ILE A 148 1.83 -14.36 8.79
N ALA A 149 2.60 -13.45 8.16
CA ALA A 149 2.38 -13.07 6.76
C ALA A 149 2.77 -14.21 5.82
N ASP A 150 1.84 -14.66 4.99
CA ASP A 150 2.07 -15.75 4.02
C ASP A 150 2.82 -15.28 2.77
N ILE A 151 2.66 -14.02 2.39
CA ILE A 151 3.20 -13.47 1.14
C ILE A 151 4.71 -13.22 1.22
N SER A 152 5.21 -12.73 2.36
CA SER A 152 6.64 -12.43 2.52
C SER A 152 7.54 -13.65 2.30
N PRO A 153 7.27 -14.86 2.85
CA PRO A 153 8.05 -16.06 2.55
C PRO A 153 8.05 -16.44 1.06
N ALA A 154 6.90 -16.28 0.39
CA ALA A 154 6.80 -16.57 -1.04
C ALA A 154 7.69 -15.62 -1.87
N PHE A 155 7.69 -14.34 -1.55
CA PHE A 155 8.49 -13.35 -2.26
C PHE A 155 9.98 -13.43 -1.92
N ILE A 156 10.34 -13.85 -0.70
CA ILE A 156 11.73 -14.22 -0.36
C ILE A 156 12.20 -15.38 -1.27
N ALA A 157 11.38 -16.42 -1.41
CA ALA A 157 11.72 -17.57 -2.26
C ALA A 157 11.87 -17.20 -3.75
N LEU A 158 11.17 -16.15 -4.21
CA LEU A 158 11.30 -15.61 -5.56
C LEU A 158 12.45 -14.61 -5.72
N GLY A 159 13.21 -14.32 -4.65
CA GLY A 159 14.33 -13.38 -4.72
C GLY A 159 13.90 -11.93 -4.88
N ALA A 160 12.74 -11.55 -4.37
CA ALA A 160 12.22 -10.18 -4.46
C ALA A 160 13.12 -9.16 -3.74
N SER A 161 13.07 -7.91 -4.19
CA SER A 161 13.76 -6.79 -3.57
C SER A 161 12.80 -5.62 -3.31
N LEU A 162 13.09 -4.85 -2.26
CA LEU A 162 12.32 -3.68 -1.85
C LEU A 162 13.04 -2.40 -2.22
N THR A 163 12.31 -1.45 -2.75
CA THR A 163 12.77 -0.06 -2.91
C THR A 163 12.28 0.75 -1.72
N LEU A 164 13.22 1.25 -0.93
CA LEU A 164 12.98 2.14 0.21
C LEU A 164 13.31 3.57 -0.19
N ASN A 165 12.49 4.53 0.20
CA ASN A 165 12.67 5.92 -0.16
C ASN A 165 12.50 6.84 1.06
N SER A 166 13.39 7.83 1.18
CA SER A 166 13.32 8.94 2.14
C SER A 166 13.70 10.23 1.43
N ALA A 167 12.75 11.13 1.20
CA ALA A 167 12.96 12.44 0.54
C ALA A 167 13.78 12.37 -0.77
N GLY A 168 13.53 11.36 -1.60
CA GLY A 168 14.24 11.15 -2.87
C GLY A 168 15.56 10.37 -2.76
N VAL A 169 16.03 10.06 -1.55
CA VAL A 169 17.14 9.14 -1.34
C VAL A 169 16.60 7.72 -1.37
N VAL A 170 16.99 6.98 -2.40
CA VAL A 170 16.48 5.63 -2.66
C VAL A 170 17.54 4.59 -2.36
N ARG A 171 17.17 3.51 -1.69
CA ARG A 171 17.99 2.30 -1.55
C ARG A 171 17.18 1.06 -1.89
N VAL A 172 17.83 0.07 -2.47
CA VAL A 172 17.24 -1.22 -2.80
C VAL A 172 17.88 -2.29 -1.95
N ILE A 173 17.05 -3.11 -1.31
CA ILE A 173 17.50 -4.22 -0.48
C ILE A 173 16.74 -5.50 -0.83
N PRO A 174 17.37 -6.68 -0.69
CA PRO A 174 16.65 -7.95 -0.75
C PRO A 174 15.58 -8.01 0.34
N ILE A 175 14.42 -8.60 0.03
CA ILE A 175 13.30 -8.66 0.97
C ILE A 175 13.65 -9.42 2.28
N ASP A 176 14.49 -10.44 2.22
CA ASP A 176 14.95 -11.19 3.40
C ASP A 176 15.77 -10.34 4.38
N SER A 177 16.52 -9.37 3.85
CA SER A 177 17.30 -8.41 4.65
C SER A 177 16.44 -7.32 5.32
N PHE A 178 15.17 -7.19 4.92
CA PHE A 178 14.26 -6.20 5.48
C PHE A 178 13.79 -6.54 6.91
N PHE A 179 13.70 -7.82 7.23
CA PHE A 179 13.21 -8.30 8.52
C PHE A 179 14.37 -8.54 9.49
N ILE A 180 14.64 -7.60 10.40
CA ILE A 180 15.77 -7.70 11.35
C ILE A 180 15.45 -8.66 12.49
N SER A 181 14.25 -8.55 13.07
CA SER A 181 13.75 -9.41 14.16
C SER A 181 12.23 -9.30 14.25
N TYR A 182 11.64 -10.02 15.20
CA TYR A 182 10.19 -9.96 15.43
C TYR A 182 9.70 -8.52 15.59
N GLY A 183 8.79 -8.09 14.70
CA GLY A 183 8.21 -6.75 14.70
C GLY A 183 9.18 -5.60 14.41
N LYS A 184 10.40 -5.89 13.92
CA LYS A 184 11.40 -4.89 13.60
C LYS A 184 11.90 -5.05 12.16
N GLN A 185 11.68 -4.02 11.36
CA GLN A 185 12.09 -3.92 9.97
C GLN A 185 13.30 -2.98 9.83
N ASP A 186 14.08 -3.15 8.74
CA ASP A 186 15.17 -2.23 8.36
C ASP A 186 14.61 -0.98 7.66
N LEU A 187 13.84 -0.19 8.43
CA LEU A 187 13.39 1.14 8.05
C LEU A 187 14.13 2.20 8.87
N ARG A 188 14.68 3.19 8.19
CA ARG A 188 15.27 4.39 8.81
C ARG A 188 14.19 5.44 9.05
N GLU A 189 14.50 6.44 9.84
CA GLU A 189 13.60 7.56 10.08
C GLU A 189 13.22 8.25 8.76
N GLY A 190 11.93 8.48 8.54
CA GLY A 190 11.39 9.07 7.32
C GLY A 190 11.43 8.17 6.09
N GLU A 191 11.91 6.93 6.19
CA GLU A 191 11.81 5.95 5.09
C GLU A 191 10.44 5.28 5.04
N PHE A 192 10.04 4.94 3.83
CA PHE A 192 8.91 4.06 3.58
C PHE A 192 9.23 3.09 2.43
N VAL A 193 8.50 1.99 2.35
CA VAL A 193 8.65 1.05 1.24
C VAL A 193 7.85 1.58 0.06
N GLN A 194 8.54 2.02 -0.98
CA GLN A 194 7.93 2.61 -2.18
C GLN A 194 7.38 1.55 -3.13
N SER A 195 8.12 0.45 -3.30
CA SER A 195 7.74 -0.62 -4.21
C SER A 195 8.45 -1.93 -3.87
N ILE A 196 7.97 -3.02 -4.47
CA ILE A 196 8.65 -4.31 -4.51
C ILE A 196 8.89 -4.71 -5.97
N TYR A 197 10.06 -5.26 -6.24
CA TYR A 197 10.40 -5.90 -7.51
C TYR A 197 10.48 -7.42 -7.32
N ILE A 198 9.80 -8.17 -8.19
CA ILE A 198 9.76 -9.64 -8.16
C ILE A 198 10.30 -10.15 -9.51
N PRO A 199 11.45 -10.82 -9.53
CA PRO A 199 12.02 -11.33 -10.77
C PRO A 199 11.19 -12.47 -11.36
N LYS A 200 11.14 -12.54 -12.68
CA LYS A 200 10.70 -13.71 -13.43
C LYS A 200 11.83 -14.72 -13.45
N LEU A 201 11.56 -15.92 -12.93
CA LEU A 201 12.52 -17.02 -12.87
C LEU A 201 12.57 -17.77 -14.20
#